data_bddf4249aa6c189fbe220b066bf2af6f
#
_entry.id   bddf4249aa6c189fbe220b066bf2af6f
#
_cell.length_a   1.000
_cell.length_b   1.000
_cell.length_c   1.000
_cell.angle_alpha   90.00
_cell.angle_beta   90.00
_cell.angle_gamma   90.00
#
_symmetry.space_group_name_H-M   'P 1'
#
loop_
_entity.id
_entity.type
_entity.pdbx_description
1 polymer ?
#
loop_
_entity_poly.entity_id
_entity_poly.type
_entity_poly.pdbx_seq_one_letter_code
_entity_poly.pdbx_strand_id
1 'polypeptide(L)'
;AIWSSTLPNGMRIKGIEYGELPLVNFSIELNQGMLLDAPGKVGVAYLTAQMLNEGTVSKTPEQLEEAIGQLGASIRVACSRESMTLSGLCLKKNFARAMELVEEMLLHPRWDEQSFAVVKERAIDNVRQRATEPEAIAQSVFDKALYGAGSVLSENPSGTEASLQSITLDDLKAFYDECFSPKVARMSFVGGFTQSEVEKSLASTGNWPAKDVRQPEIGEDGAEPAGKVLFVDYPGARQSYVLIGSKAMPMRSPEAYPAVIVNDKLGASSGSLLFEILR
;
A
#
# COMPACT_ATOMS: atom_id res chain seq x y z
N ALA A 1 6.21 -15.13 22.37
CA ALA A 1 4.76 -15.35 22.16
C ALA A 1 4.16 -14.15 21.41
N ILE A 2 3.13 -14.37 20.59
CA ILE A 2 2.38 -13.28 19.96
C ILE A 2 1.34 -12.80 20.98
N TRP A 3 1.29 -11.50 21.22
CA TRP A 3 0.24 -10.87 22.01
C TRP A 3 -0.67 -10.02 21.12
N SER A 4 -1.87 -9.74 21.56
CA SER A 4 -2.82 -8.88 20.85
C SER A 4 -3.59 -8.01 21.84
N SER A 5 -3.90 -6.79 21.41
CA SER A 5 -4.65 -5.80 22.17
C SER A 5 -5.53 -4.96 21.23
N THR A 6 -6.45 -4.23 21.81
CA THR A 6 -7.29 -3.26 21.09
C THR A 6 -7.32 -1.97 21.90
N LEU A 7 -6.95 -0.86 21.27
CA LEU A 7 -7.03 0.46 21.87
C LEU A 7 -8.50 0.90 22.06
N PRO A 8 -8.76 1.85 22.97
CA PRO A 8 -10.12 2.34 23.22
C PRO A 8 -10.85 2.86 21.97
N ASN A 9 -10.11 3.38 21.00
CA ASN A 9 -10.64 3.87 19.72
C ASN A 9 -10.90 2.76 18.67
N GLY A 10 -10.66 1.49 19.01
CA GLY A 10 -10.90 0.36 18.13
C GLY A 10 -9.71 -0.10 17.29
N MET A 11 -8.56 0.58 17.31
CA MET A 11 -7.36 0.13 16.61
C MET A 11 -6.84 -1.17 17.22
N ARG A 12 -6.63 -2.18 16.40
CA ARG A 12 -6.11 -3.50 16.82
C ARG A 12 -4.60 -3.51 16.75
N ILE A 13 -3.95 -4.07 17.77
CA ILE A 13 -2.51 -4.21 17.83
C ILE A 13 -2.17 -5.69 17.96
N LYS A 14 -1.14 -6.13 17.25
CA LYS A 14 -0.49 -7.43 17.42
C LYS A 14 1.01 -7.21 17.55
N GLY A 15 1.63 -7.88 18.50
CA GLY A 15 3.05 -7.71 18.73
C GLY A 15 3.76 -8.99 19.09
N ILE A 16 5.06 -8.97 18.84
CA ILE A 16 6.01 -9.99 19.25
C ILE A 16 7.10 -9.27 20.04
N GLU A 17 7.28 -9.68 21.30
CA GLU A 17 8.43 -9.25 22.10
C GLU A 17 9.68 -10.00 21.63
N TYR A 18 10.63 -9.24 21.09
CA TYR A 18 11.91 -9.73 20.61
C TYR A 18 13.01 -8.75 20.97
N GLY A 19 13.85 -9.11 21.95
CA GLY A 19 14.79 -8.20 22.60
C GLY A 19 16.28 -8.43 22.27
N GLU A 20 16.63 -9.28 21.31
CA GLU A 20 18.04 -9.54 20.96
C GLU A 20 18.72 -8.34 20.29
N LEU A 21 17.97 -7.55 19.54
CA LEU A 21 18.46 -6.33 18.91
C LEU A 21 17.73 -5.11 19.48
N PRO A 22 18.40 -3.95 19.63
CA PRO A 22 17.79 -2.72 20.10
C PRO A 22 16.98 -2.01 18.98
N LEU A 23 16.34 -2.80 18.11
CA LEU A 23 15.55 -2.34 16.97
C LEU A 23 14.08 -2.64 17.21
N VAL A 24 13.25 -1.80 16.64
CA VAL A 24 11.79 -1.91 16.64
C VAL A 24 11.28 -1.76 15.21
N ASN A 25 10.60 -2.79 14.75
CA ASN A 25 9.81 -2.74 13.53
C ASN A 25 8.34 -2.56 13.87
N PHE A 26 7.67 -1.66 13.18
CA PHE A 26 6.24 -1.47 13.30
C PHE A 26 5.60 -1.16 11.96
N SER A 27 4.33 -1.47 11.84
CA SER A 27 3.50 -1.05 10.71
C SER A 27 2.08 -0.77 11.16
N ILE A 28 1.50 0.30 10.66
CA ILE A 28 0.07 0.62 10.81
C ILE A 28 -0.54 0.46 9.43
N GLU A 29 -1.44 -0.50 9.29
CA GLU A 29 -2.12 -0.81 8.04
C GLU A 29 -3.61 -0.45 8.16
N LEU A 30 -4.07 0.37 7.24
CA LEU A 30 -5.47 0.68 7.02
C LEU A 30 -5.96 -0.13 5.81
N ASN A 31 -7.06 -0.87 5.95
CA ASN A 31 -7.69 -1.58 4.82
C ASN A 31 -8.40 -0.59 3.86
N GLN A 32 -7.69 0.44 3.44
CA GLN A 32 -8.16 1.58 2.66
C GLN A 32 -7.12 1.89 1.58
N GLY A 33 -7.27 1.28 0.42
CA GLY A 33 -6.36 1.41 -0.71
C GLY A 33 -7.06 1.87 -1.99
N MET A 34 -6.44 1.58 -3.13
CA MET A 34 -6.94 1.90 -4.46
C MET A 34 -8.39 1.42 -4.72
N LEU A 35 -8.81 0.31 -4.08
CA LEU A 35 -10.17 -0.21 -4.24
C LEU A 35 -11.28 0.78 -3.84
N LEU A 36 -10.91 1.87 -3.17
CA LEU A 36 -11.82 2.95 -2.80
C LEU A 36 -11.76 4.14 -3.76
N ASP A 37 -10.87 4.14 -4.73
CA ASP A 37 -10.81 5.20 -5.73
C ASP A 37 -12.06 5.19 -6.60
N ALA A 38 -12.60 6.35 -6.89
CA ALA A 38 -13.73 6.48 -7.78
C ALA A 38 -13.34 6.17 -9.25
N PRO A 39 -14.27 5.68 -10.08
CA PRO A 39 -14.02 5.52 -11.51
C PRO A 39 -13.48 6.81 -12.14
N GLY A 40 -12.38 6.69 -12.91
CA GLY A 40 -11.69 7.83 -13.52
C GLY A 40 -10.79 8.64 -12.58
N LYS A 41 -10.75 8.31 -11.29
CA LYS A 41 -9.92 8.95 -10.26
C LYS A 41 -8.91 7.98 -9.62
N VAL A 42 -8.60 6.87 -10.28
CA VAL A 42 -7.59 5.93 -9.79
C VAL A 42 -6.25 6.64 -9.61
N GLY A 43 -5.67 6.50 -8.43
CA GLY A 43 -4.48 7.24 -7.99
C GLY A 43 -4.72 8.19 -6.82
N VAL A 44 -5.98 8.42 -6.41
CA VAL A 44 -6.30 9.26 -5.23
C VAL A 44 -5.69 8.66 -3.96
N ALA A 45 -5.92 7.37 -3.69
CA ALA A 45 -5.34 6.69 -2.54
C ALA A 45 -3.80 6.71 -2.58
N TYR A 46 -3.21 6.50 -3.77
CA TYR A 46 -1.77 6.55 -3.97
C TYR A 46 -1.20 7.95 -3.66
N LEU A 47 -1.77 9.01 -4.26
CA LEU A 47 -1.33 10.38 -4.01
C LEU A 47 -1.56 10.82 -2.55
N THR A 48 -2.64 10.34 -1.91
CA THR A 48 -2.86 10.55 -0.47
C THR A 48 -1.71 9.97 0.34
N ALA A 49 -1.30 8.72 0.07
CA ALA A 49 -0.16 8.10 0.74
C ALA A 49 1.15 8.87 0.51
N GLN A 50 1.37 9.38 -0.73
CA GLN A 50 2.54 10.20 -1.02
C GLN A 50 2.51 11.51 -0.22
N MET A 51 1.37 12.20 -0.17
CA MET A 51 1.22 13.46 0.57
C MET A 51 1.43 13.30 2.08
N LEU A 52 1.09 12.14 2.67
CA LEU A 52 1.40 11.86 4.07
C LEU A 52 2.91 11.80 4.38
N ASN A 53 3.77 11.64 3.36
CA ASN A 53 5.22 11.75 3.49
C ASN A 53 5.74 13.18 3.29
N GLU A 54 4.92 14.12 2.81
CA GLU A 54 5.32 15.48 2.44
C GLU A 54 5.12 16.49 3.59
N GLY A 55 5.39 16.04 4.82
CA GLY A 55 5.35 16.89 6.00
C GLY A 55 4.05 16.81 6.80
N THR A 56 4.02 17.57 7.87
CA THR A 56 2.89 17.68 8.80
C THR A 56 2.48 19.15 8.96
N VAL A 57 1.40 19.42 9.67
CA VAL A 57 1.00 20.80 9.98
C VAL A 57 2.14 21.57 10.66
N SER A 58 2.98 20.89 11.45
CA SER A 58 4.08 21.49 12.21
C SER A 58 5.44 21.44 11.52
N LYS A 59 5.58 20.66 10.43
CA LYS A 59 6.88 20.40 9.76
C LYS A 59 6.74 20.44 8.24
N THR A 60 7.71 21.11 7.59
CA THR A 60 7.89 20.97 6.15
C THR A 60 8.37 19.55 5.80
N PRO A 61 8.37 19.13 4.51
CA PRO A 61 8.94 17.85 4.10
C PRO A 61 10.37 17.65 4.59
N GLU A 62 11.23 18.67 4.44
CA GLU A 62 12.64 18.63 4.85
C GLU A 62 12.77 18.51 6.37
N GLN A 63 11.95 19.25 7.12
CA GLN A 63 11.94 19.17 8.59
C GLN A 63 11.45 17.81 9.10
N LEU A 64 10.48 17.20 8.43
CA LEU A 64 10.02 15.85 8.76
C LEU A 64 11.10 14.82 8.48
N GLU A 65 11.75 14.88 7.32
CA GLU A 65 12.84 13.98 6.94
C GLU A 65 14.02 14.11 7.91
N GLU A 66 14.41 15.34 8.25
CA GLU A 66 15.45 15.61 9.25
C GLU A 66 15.08 15.04 10.63
N ALA A 67 13.85 15.25 11.09
CA ALA A 67 13.38 14.71 12.38
C ALA A 67 13.41 13.19 12.42
N ILE A 68 13.01 12.52 11.35
CA ILE A 68 13.10 11.05 11.21
C ILE A 68 14.57 10.62 11.21
N GLY A 69 15.42 11.29 10.43
CA GLY A 69 16.85 11.00 10.33
C GLY A 69 17.61 11.13 11.65
N GLN A 70 17.31 12.17 12.44
CA GLN A 70 17.90 12.41 13.76
C GLN A 70 17.58 11.27 14.75
N LEU A 71 16.48 10.55 14.57
CA LEU A 71 16.14 9.38 15.37
C LEU A 71 16.82 8.11 14.88
N GLY A 72 17.58 8.14 13.76
CA GLY A 72 18.05 6.93 13.09
C GLY A 72 16.89 6.02 12.70
N ALA A 73 15.78 6.61 12.34
CA ALA A 73 14.57 5.92 11.99
C ALA A 73 14.32 5.91 10.48
N SER A 74 13.46 5.02 10.04
CA SER A 74 12.83 5.07 8.73
C SER A 74 11.32 4.99 8.94
N ILE A 75 10.56 5.93 8.40
CA ILE A 75 9.10 5.96 8.46
C ILE A 75 8.59 6.30 7.07
N ARG A 76 7.69 5.47 6.52
CA ARG A 76 7.13 5.69 5.19
C ARG A 76 5.68 5.23 5.11
N VAL A 77 4.90 5.97 4.34
CA VAL A 77 3.53 5.61 3.96
C VAL A 77 3.55 5.15 2.50
N ALA A 78 2.90 4.03 2.24
CA ALA A 78 2.73 3.46 0.91
C ALA A 78 1.28 3.00 0.71
N CYS A 79 0.83 2.99 -0.53
CA CYS A 79 -0.49 2.51 -0.92
C CYS A 79 -0.39 1.29 -1.83
N SER A 80 -1.25 0.31 -1.56
CA SER A 80 -1.48 -0.87 -2.41
C SER A 80 -2.90 -0.85 -2.98
N ARG A 81 -3.29 -1.93 -3.66
CA ARG A 81 -4.69 -2.09 -4.10
C ARG A 81 -5.68 -2.11 -2.92
N GLU A 82 -5.36 -2.83 -1.85
CA GLU A 82 -6.29 -3.09 -0.75
C GLU A 82 -6.03 -2.22 0.49
N SER A 83 -4.82 -1.70 0.66
CA SER A 83 -4.43 -1.05 1.91
C SER A 83 -3.49 0.13 1.72
N MET A 84 -3.51 1.01 2.70
CA MET A 84 -2.49 1.99 2.94
C MET A 84 -1.70 1.59 4.19
N THR A 85 -0.38 1.56 4.09
CA THR A 85 0.50 1.09 5.16
C THR A 85 1.53 2.16 5.50
N LEU A 86 1.53 2.59 6.75
CA LEU A 86 2.65 3.30 7.35
C LEU A 86 3.56 2.27 8.01
N SER A 87 4.79 2.18 7.56
CA SER A 87 5.81 1.27 8.11
C SER A 87 6.99 2.04 8.67
N GLY A 88 7.62 1.51 9.72
CA GLY A 88 8.78 2.13 10.30
C GLY A 88 9.72 1.15 11.00
N LEU A 89 10.98 1.57 11.06
CA LEU A 89 12.06 0.94 11.80
C LEU A 89 12.76 2.03 12.61
N CYS A 90 13.02 1.79 13.88
CA CYS A 90 13.79 2.70 14.71
C CYS A 90 14.56 1.97 15.81
N LEU A 91 15.48 2.69 16.45
CA LEU A 91 16.10 2.22 17.69
C LEU A 91 15.08 2.23 18.83
N LYS A 92 15.15 1.21 19.71
CA LYS A 92 14.29 1.09 20.91
C LYS A 92 14.22 2.39 21.71
N LYS A 93 15.36 3.03 22.00
CA LYS A 93 15.42 4.27 22.77
C LYS A 93 14.66 5.45 22.15
N ASN A 94 14.43 5.42 20.83
CA ASN A 94 13.79 6.49 20.08
C ASN A 94 12.33 6.18 19.72
N PHE A 95 11.81 5.02 20.11
CA PHE A 95 10.50 4.53 19.71
C PHE A 95 9.36 5.50 20.05
N ALA A 96 9.34 6.05 21.28
CA ALA A 96 8.30 7.01 21.69
C ALA A 96 8.29 8.25 20.78
N ARG A 97 9.47 8.79 20.47
CA ARG A 97 9.60 9.96 19.55
C ARG A 97 9.22 9.59 18.11
N ALA A 98 9.54 8.37 17.67
CA ALA A 98 9.10 7.90 16.35
C ALA A 98 7.57 7.79 16.28
N MET A 99 6.90 7.35 17.35
CA MET A 99 5.44 7.31 17.43
C MET A 99 4.80 8.69 17.43
N GLU A 100 5.41 9.71 18.02
CA GLU A 100 4.94 11.09 17.92
C GLU A 100 4.96 11.59 16.46
N LEU A 101 6.03 11.28 15.70
CA LEU A 101 6.09 11.62 14.26
C LEU A 101 5.07 10.84 13.44
N VAL A 102 4.88 9.55 13.75
CA VAL A 102 3.84 8.72 13.12
C VAL A 102 2.44 9.32 13.34
N GLU A 103 2.17 9.75 14.56
CA GLU A 103 0.90 10.41 14.88
C GLU A 103 0.73 11.71 14.10
N GLU A 104 1.74 12.57 14.07
CA GLU A 104 1.69 13.80 13.27
C GLU A 104 1.44 13.51 11.78
N MET A 105 2.11 12.52 11.20
CA MET A 105 1.92 12.13 9.80
C MET A 105 0.51 11.61 9.52
N LEU A 106 -0.04 10.80 10.44
CA LEU A 106 -1.36 10.19 10.26
C LEU A 106 -2.52 11.14 10.58
N LEU A 107 -2.39 12.00 11.60
CA LEU A 107 -3.50 12.79 12.12
C LEU A 107 -3.42 14.28 11.75
N HIS A 108 -2.25 14.75 11.39
CA HIS A 108 -2.01 16.17 11.09
C HIS A 108 -1.20 16.35 9.80
N PRO A 109 -1.62 15.74 8.68
CA PRO A 109 -0.89 15.86 7.41
C PRO A 109 -0.89 17.29 6.88
N ARG A 110 0.18 17.64 6.18
CA ARG A 110 0.33 18.91 5.51
C ARG A 110 -0.29 18.86 4.11
N TRP A 111 -1.48 19.43 3.96
CA TRP A 111 -2.15 19.54 2.67
C TRP A 111 -1.70 20.81 1.92
N ASP A 112 -0.45 20.81 1.46
CA ASP A 112 0.18 21.94 0.77
C ASP A 112 0.05 21.82 -0.76
N GLU A 113 -0.45 22.87 -1.42
CA GLU A 113 -0.67 22.88 -2.86
C GLU A 113 0.62 22.72 -3.68
N GLN A 114 1.72 23.32 -3.21
CA GLN A 114 3.00 23.23 -3.90
C GLN A 114 3.58 21.81 -3.80
N SER A 115 3.57 21.21 -2.63
CA SER A 115 3.96 19.81 -2.42
C SER A 115 3.10 18.89 -3.26
N PHE A 116 1.77 19.11 -3.30
CA PHE A 116 0.86 18.32 -4.11
C PHE A 116 1.20 18.41 -5.61
N ALA A 117 1.47 19.61 -6.12
CA ALA A 117 1.85 19.78 -7.53
C ALA A 117 3.12 18.97 -7.88
N VAL A 118 4.13 18.98 -7.01
CA VAL A 118 5.38 18.23 -7.21
C VAL A 118 5.13 16.71 -7.14
N VAL A 119 4.38 16.25 -6.16
CA VAL A 119 4.04 14.82 -5.99
C VAL A 119 3.25 14.31 -7.20
N LYS A 120 2.25 15.08 -7.64
CA LYS A 120 1.41 14.74 -8.79
C LYS A 120 2.22 14.68 -10.09
N GLU A 121 3.10 15.64 -10.36
CA GLU A 121 3.95 15.64 -11.56
C GLU A 121 4.89 14.44 -11.53
N ARG A 122 5.53 14.15 -10.41
CA ARG A 122 6.38 12.96 -10.24
C ARG A 122 5.60 11.66 -10.50
N ALA A 123 4.35 11.57 -10.05
CA ALA A 123 3.50 10.43 -10.31
C ALA A 123 3.17 10.27 -11.80
N ILE A 124 2.87 11.38 -12.48
CA ILE A 124 2.62 11.41 -13.94
C ILE A 124 3.86 10.94 -14.69
N ASP A 125 5.05 11.44 -14.36
CA ASP A 125 6.30 11.04 -15.00
C ASP A 125 6.61 9.55 -14.80
N ASN A 126 6.36 9.02 -13.60
CA ASN A 126 6.50 7.59 -13.33
C ASN A 126 5.54 6.74 -14.18
N VAL A 127 4.29 7.17 -14.36
CA VAL A 127 3.33 6.49 -15.22
C VAL A 127 3.76 6.54 -16.68
N ARG A 128 4.24 7.68 -17.19
CA ARG A 128 4.78 7.82 -18.55
C ARG A 128 5.97 6.91 -18.78
N GLN A 129 6.92 6.86 -17.84
CA GLN A 129 8.07 5.97 -17.93
C GLN A 129 7.63 4.50 -18.00
N ARG A 130 6.74 4.06 -17.12
CA ARG A 130 6.21 2.69 -17.13
C ARG A 130 5.48 2.34 -18.42
N ALA A 131 4.83 3.28 -19.07
CA ALA A 131 4.16 3.07 -20.36
C ALA A 131 5.15 2.74 -21.49
N THR A 132 6.45 2.90 -21.29
CA THR A 132 7.50 2.49 -22.24
C THR A 132 8.15 1.16 -21.88
N GLU A 133 7.76 0.52 -20.79
CA GLU A 133 8.33 -0.75 -20.32
C GLU A 133 7.47 -1.94 -20.80
N PRO A 134 8.03 -2.88 -21.59
CA PRO A 134 7.26 -4.02 -22.12
C PRO A 134 6.55 -4.85 -21.04
N GLU A 135 7.19 -5.03 -19.89
CA GLU A 135 6.62 -5.73 -18.74
C GLU A 135 5.37 -5.01 -18.19
N ALA A 136 5.44 -3.70 -18.01
CA ALA A 136 4.33 -2.91 -17.50
C ALA A 136 3.15 -2.86 -18.49
N ILE A 137 3.45 -2.84 -19.80
CA ILE A 137 2.45 -2.91 -20.87
C ILE A 137 1.75 -4.27 -20.83
N ALA A 138 2.53 -5.37 -20.79
CA ALA A 138 1.98 -6.72 -20.73
C ALA A 138 1.10 -6.91 -19.47
N GLN A 139 1.54 -6.42 -18.31
CA GLN A 139 0.77 -6.48 -17.06
C GLN A 139 -0.55 -5.71 -17.17
N SER A 140 -0.52 -4.50 -17.75
CA SER A 140 -1.74 -3.70 -17.93
C SER A 140 -2.77 -4.38 -18.83
N VAL A 141 -2.31 -4.98 -19.94
CA VAL A 141 -3.19 -5.74 -20.86
C VAL A 141 -3.75 -6.98 -20.17
N PHE A 142 -2.89 -7.69 -19.42
CA PHE A 142 -3.29 -8.87 -18.67
C PHE A 142 -4.33 -8.55 -17.59
N ASP A 143 -4.12 -7.50 -16.79
CA ASP A 143 -5.05 -7.09 -15.73
C ASP A 143 -6.41 -6.69 -16.32
N LYS A 144 -6.43 -5.98 -17.47
CA LYS A 144 -7.68 -5.64 -18.18
C LYS A 144 -8.42 -6.84 -18.73
N ALA A 145 -7.69 -7.82 -19.23
CA ALA A 145 -8.29 -9.07 -19.69
C ALA A 145 -8.83 -9.92 -18.51
N LEU A 146 -8.12 -9.91 -17.38
CA LEU A 146 -8.46 -10.73 -16.22
C LEU A 146 -9.64 -10.15 -15.42
N TYR A 147 -9.69 -8.83 -15.26
CA TYR A 147 -10.68 -8.14 -14.40
C TYR A 147 -11.72 -7.35 -15.15
N GLY A 148 -11.56 -7.14 -16.47
CA GLY A 148 -12.39 -6.25 -17.26
C GLY A 148 -11.90 -4.80 -17.25
N ALA A 149 -11.96 -4.14 -18.40
CA ALA A 149 -11.42 -2.79 -18.58
C ALA A 149 -12.13 -1.69 -17.73
N GLY A 150 -13.34 -1.96 -17.23
CA GLY A 150 -14.09 -1.06 -16.35
C GLY A 150 -13.83 -1.27 -14.87
N SER A 151 -13.13 -2.33 -14.50
CA SER A 151 -12.83 -2.67 -13.11
C SER A 151 -11.66 -1.87 -12.55
N VAL A 152 -11.79 -1.36 -11.34
CA VAL A 152 -10.68 -0.74 -10.61
C VAL A 152 -9.50 -1.71 -10.45
N LEU A 153 -9.75 -3.02 -10.38
CA LEU A 153 -8.73 -4.06 -10.29
C LEU A 153 -7.86 -4.16 -11.55
N SER A 154 -8.34 -3.69 -12.69
CA SER A 154 -7.59 -3.66 -13.95
C SER A 154 -6.57 -2.53 -14.04
N GLU A 155 -6.65 -1.58 -13.13
CA GLU A 155 -5.79 -0.40 -13.12
C GLU A 155 -4.60 -0.58 -12.15
N ASN A 156 -3.55 0.19 -12.39
CA ASN A 156 -2.41 0.25 -11.48
C ASN A 156 -2.74 1.18 -10.31
N PRO A 157 -2.32 0.86 -9.07
CA PRO A 157 -2.55 1.74 -7.92
C PRO A 157 -2.04 3.17 -8.07
N SER A 158 -0.99 3.40 -8.85
CA SER A 158 -0.50 4.75 -9.16
C SER A 158 -1.35 5.51 -10.18
N GLY A 159 -2.43 4.91 -10.69
CA GLY A 159 -3.31 5.53 -11.66
C GLY A 159 -2.80 5.51 -13.10
N THR A 160 -3.47 6.30 -13.93
CA THR A 160 -3.12 6.60 -15.32
C THR A 160 -2.77 8.08 -15.45
N GLU A 161 -2.12 8.49 -16.55
CA GLU A 161 -1.84 9.91 -16.80
C GLU A 161 -3.13 10.74 -16.76
N ALA A 162 -4.20 10.25 -17.41
CA ALA A 162 -5.48 10.96 -17.46
C ALA A 162 -6.14 11.08 -16.08
N SER A 163 -6.16 10.00 -15.28
CA SER A 163 -6.72 10.06 -13.93
C SER A 163 -5.93 11.00 -13.02
N LEU A 164 -4.59 10.89 -13.04
CA LEU A 164 -3.71 11.75 -12.25
C LEU A 164 -3.89 13.24 -12.60
N GLN A 165 -4.00 13.59 -13.90
CA GLN A 165 -4.26 14.96 -14.32
C GLN A 165 -5.57 15.51 -13.76
N SER A 166 -6.59 14.67 -13.64
CA SER A 166 -7.92 15.07 -13.14
C SER A 166 -8.01 15.18 -11.61
N ILE A 167 -7.08 14.58 -10.86
CA ILE A 167 -7.09 14.56 -9.39
C ILE A 167 -6.67 15.93 -8.84
N THR A 168 -7.40 16.40 -7.83
CA THR A 168 -7.15 17.64 -7.11
C THR A 168 -6.74 17.37 -5.66
N LEU A 169 -6.18 18.35 -4.98
CA LEU A 169 -5.86 18.24 -3.56
C LEU A 169 -7.11 18.00 -2.70
N ASP A 170 -8.25 18.55 -3.10
CA ASP A 170 -9.51 18.35 -2.41
C ASP A 170 -10.04 16.91 -2.55
N ASP A 171 -9.76 16.22 -3.67
CA ASP A 171 -10.04 14.79 -3.79
C ASP A 171 -9.26 13.97 -2.73
N LEU A 172 -8.01 14.33 -2.46
CA LEU A 172 -7.19 13.66 -1.46
C LEU A 172 -7.70 13.92 -0.03
N LYS A 173 -8.06 15.16 0.27
CA LYS A 173 -8.65 15.54 1.57
C LYS A 173 -9.96 14.79 1.81
N ALA A 174 -10.83 14.72 0.79
CA ALA A 174 -12.08 13.98 0.87
C ALA A 174 -11.84 12.47 1.10
N PHE A 175 -10.90 11.87 0.36
CA PHE A 175 -10.51 10.47 0.58
C PHE A 175 -10.00 10.23 2.01
N TYR A 176 -9.13 11.11 2.51
CA TYR A 176 -8.62 11.03 3.88
C TYR A 176 -9.77 11.14 4.90
N ASP A 177 -10.66 12.11 4.72
CA ASP A 177 -11.80 12.30 5.62
C ASP A 177 -12.81 11.15 5.58
N GLU A 178 -13.01 10.52 4.43
CA GLU A 178 -13.96 9.42 4.28
C GLU A 178 -13.40 8.05 4.67
N CYS A 179 -12.08 7.85 4.54
CA CYS A 179 -11.48 6.52 4.60
C CYS A 179 -10.60 6.28 5.83
N PHE A 180 -10.11 7.33 6.52
CA PHE A 180 -9.18 7.16 7.64
C PHE A 180 -9.92 7.02 8.97
N SER A 181 -9.74 5.88 9.63
CA SER A 181 -10.31 5.60 10.97
C SER A 181 -9.51 4.51 11.67
N PRO A 182 -9.34 4.60 13.00
CA PRO A 182 -8.72 3.55 13.77
C PRO A 182 -9.51 2.23 13.73
N LYS A 183 -10.82 2.25 13.43
CA LYS A 183 -11.65 1.04 13.29
C LYS A 183 -11.20 0.12 12.16
N VAL A 184 -10.58 0.65 11.12
CA VAL A 184 -10.05 -0.12 9.98
C VAL A 184 -8.52 -0.23 10.01
N ALA A 185 -7.90 0.33 11.07
CA ALA A 185 -6.46 0.28 11.26
C ALA A 185 -6.05 -0.92 12.13
N ARG A 186 -4.92 -1.50 11.78
CA ARG A 186 -4.24 -2.52 12.59
C ARG A 186 -2.76 -2.21 12.67
N MET A 187 -2.20 -2.34 13.85
CA MET A 187 -0.77 -2.21 14.07
C MET A 187 -0.13 -3.58 14.24
N SER A 188 0.99 -3.80 13.58
CA SER A 188 1.90 -4.91 13.84
C SER A 188 3.20 -4.36 14.43
N PHE A 189 3.74 -5.07 15.41
CA PHE A 189 4.91 -4.64 16.17
C PHE A 189 5.86 -5.81 16.42
N VAL A 190 7.15 -5.58 16.22
CA VAL A 190 8.21 -6.54 16.61
C VAL A 190 9.36 -5.74 17.22
N GLY A 191 9.69 -6.01 18.49
CA GLY A 191 10.77 -5.31 19.18
C GLY A 191 10.88 -5.68 20.65
N GLY A 192 11.87 -5.14 21.32
CA GLY A 192 12.19 -5.44 22.71
C GLY A 192 11.32 -4.70 23.74
N PHE A 193 10.02 -4.55 23.49
CA PHE A 193 9.05 -3.95 24.40
C PHE A 193 7.97 -4.93 24.80
N THR A 194 7.53 -4.83 26.04
CA THR A 194 6.31 -5.49 26.49
C THR A 194 5.06 -4.87 25.88
N GLN A 195 3.95 -5.61 25.88
CA GLN A 195 2.66 -5.10 25.43
C GLN A 195 2.30 -3.77 26.11
N SER A 196 2.47 -3.65 27.44
CA SER A 196 2.14 -2.46 28.21
C SER A 196 2.98 -1.23 27.81
N GLU A 197 4.28 -1.42 27.50
CA GLU A 197 5.15 -0.33 27.02
C GLU A 197 4.70 0.17 25.64
N VAL A 198 4.30 -0.72 24.73
CA VAL A 198 3.78 -0.35 23.40
C VAL A 198 2.46 0.41 23.55
N GLU A 199 1.50 -0.09 24.32
CA GLU A 199 0.21 0.56 24.56
C GLU A 199 0.39 1.96 25.17
N LYS A 200 1.34 2.12 26.09
CA LYS A 200 1.67 3.42 26.67
C LYS A 200 2.25 4.40 25.64
N SER A 201 3.09 3.92 24.73
CA SER A 201 3.69 4.75 23.66
C SER A 201 2.65 5.15 22.59
N LEU A 202 1.51 4.47 22.54
CA LEU A 202 0.40 4.74 21.62
C LEU A 202 -0.75 5.49 22.30
N ALA A 203 -0.56 5.99 23.53
CA ALA A 203 -1.65 6.64 24.28
C ALA A 203 -2.24 7.85 23.54
N SER A 204 -1.41 8.62 22.84
CA SER A 204 -1.84 9.77 22.03
C SER A 204 -2.59 9.32 20.76
N THR A 205 -2.16 8.26 20.12
CA THR A 205 -2.86 7.65 18.96
C THR A 205 -4.26 7.16 19.37
N GLY A 206 -4.50 6.87 20.65
CA GLY A 206 -5.81 6.58 21.21
C GLY A 206 -6.82 7.72 21.07
N ASN A 207 -6.35 8.96 20.87
CA ASN A 207 -7.20 10.13 20.60
C ASN A 207 -7.66 10.23 19.14
N TRP A 208 -7.19 9.38 18.25
CA TRP A 208 -7.66 9.33 16.87
C TRP A 208 -9.16 9.03 16.84
N PRO A 209 -10.02 9.96 16.32
CA PRO A 209 -11.47 9.79 16.38
C PRO A 209 -11.90 8.57 15.57
N ALA A 210 -12.65 7.69 16.23
CA ALA A 210 -13.24 6.53 15.56
C ALA A 210 -14.50 6.95 14.81
N LYS A 211 -14.55 6.62 13.52
CA LYS A 211 -15.72 6.85 12.65
C LYS A 211 -15.95 5.62 11.78
N ASP A 212 -17.17 5.48 11.28
CA ASP A 212 -17.46 4.51 10.25
C ASP A 212 -16.90 5.05 8.92
N VAL A 213 -16.31 4.17 8.13
CA VAL A 213 -15.66 4.51 6.89
C VAL A 213 -16.18 3.63 5.76
N ARG A 214 -16.10 4.16 4.55
CA ARG A 214 -16.47 3.43 3.34
C ARG A 214 -15.63 2.14 3.23
N GLN A 215 -16.30 1.05 2.86
CA GLN A 215 -15.66 -0.23 2.59
C GLN A 215 -15.56 -0.43 1.07
N PRO A 216 -14.52 -1.09 0.57
CA PRO A 216 -14.41 -1.38 -0.84
C PRO A 216 -15.49 -2.39 -1.26
N GLU A 217 -16.18 -2.07 -2.36
CA GLU A 217 -17.08 -2.99 -3.03
C GLU A 217 -16.41 -3.47 -4.31
N ILE A 218 -16.09 -4.77 -4.36
CA ILE A 218 -15.50 -5.40 -5.54
C ILE A 218 -16.63 -6.02 -6.33
N GLY A 219 -17.00 -5.40 -7.45
CA GLY A 219 -17.96 -5.95 -8.41
C GLY A 219 -17.35 -7.16 -9.15
N GLU A 220 -18.21 -8.10 -9.57
CA GLU A 220 -17.85 -9.13 -10.54
C GLU A 220 -17.90 -8.53 -11.94
N ASP A 221 -16.81 -7.91 -12.39
CA ASP A 221 -16.75 -7.32 -13.73
C ASP A 221 -16.31 -8.34 -14.77
N GLY A 222 -16.76 -8.09 -16.01
CA GLY A 222 -16.61 -8.98 -17.15
C GLY A 222 -15.17 -9.24 -17.56
N ALA A 223 -14.61 -10.31 -16.99
CA ALA A 223 -13.34 -10.82 -17.45
C ALA A 223 -13.47 -11.40 -18.86
N GLU A 224 -12.41 -11.31 -19.65
CA GLU A 224 -12.32 -11.99 -20.94
C GLU A 224 -12.41 -13.50 -20.75
N PRO A 225 -13.06 -14.23 -21.69
CA PRO A 225 -13.15 -15.67 -21.63
C PRO A 225 -11.77 -16.34 -21.53
N ALA A 226 -11.67 -17.40 -20.73
CA ALA A 226 -10.46 -18.21 -20.62
C ALA A 226 -10.00 -18.76 -21.98
N GLY A 227 -8.67 -18.94 -22.14
CA GLY A 227 -8.07 -19.52 -23.34
C GLY A 227 -7.76 -18.51 -24.46
N LYS A 228 -7.92 -17.20 -24.23
CA LYS A 228 -7.45 -16.19 -25.19
C LYS A 228 -5.95 -15.95 -25.05
N VAL A 229 -5.30 -15.73 -26.20
CA VAL A 229 -3.93 -15.20 -26.30
C VAL A 229 -4.02 -13.76 -26.77
N LEU A 230 -3.49 -12.84 -25.98
CA LEU A 230 -3.41 -11.44 -26.33
C LEU A 230 -1.96 -11.13 -26.71
N PHE A 231 -1.77 -10.60 -27.91
CA PHE A 231 -0.47 -10.24 -28.41
C PHE A 231 -0.37 -8.72 -28.51
N VAL A 232 0.68 -8.16 -27.92
CA VAL A 232 1.01 -6.72 -28.03
C VAL A 232 2.32 -6.62 -28.77
N ASP A 233 2.29 -6.02 -29.96
CA ASP A 233 3.51 -5.73 -30.72
C ASP A 233 4.25 -4.52 -30.12
N TYR A 234 5.51 -4.72 -29.78
CA TYR A 234 6.40 -3.66 -29.28
C TYR A 234 7.62 -3.56 -30.20
N PRO A 235 7.63 -2.60 -31.14
CA PRO A 235 8.71 -2.47 -32.13
C PRO A 235 10.08 -2.30 -31.48
N GLY A 236 11.04 -3.12 -31.91
CA GLY A 236 12.41 -3.08 -31.40
C GLY A 236 12.65 -3.86 -30.12
N ALA A 237 11.66 -4.56 -29.59
CA ALA A 237 11.85 -5.48 -28.45
C ALA A 237 12.84 -6.59 -28.80
N ARG A 238 13.82 -6.81 -27.93
CA ARG A 238 14.80 -7.91 -28.08
C ARG A 238 14.36 -9.20 -27.40
N GLN A 239 13.36 -9.12 -26.53
CA GLN A 239 12.84 -10.24 -25.76
C GLN A 239 11.30 -10.13 -25.71
N SER A 240 10.64 -11.28 -25.68
CA SER A 240 9.20 -11.36 -25.41
C SER A 240 8.96 -11.46 -23.92
N TYR A 241 7.94 -10.74 -23.44
CA TYR A 241 7.44 -10.86 -22.09
C TYR A 241 6.12 -11.63 -22.12
N VAL A 242 6.03 -12.74 -21.42
CA VAL A 242 4.87 -13.63 -21.44
C VAL A 242 4.25 -13.71 -20.07
N LEU A 243 2.95 -13.42 -19.97
CA LEU A 243 2.14 -13.59 -18.77
C LEU A 243 1.11 -14.68 -19.00
N ILE A 244 1.04 -15.64 -18.10
CA ILE A 244 0.04 -16.72 -18.11
C ILE A 244 -0.60 -16.73 -16.71
N GLY A 245 -1.91 -16.68 -16.65
CA GLY A 245 -2.59 -16.71 -15.36
C GLY A 245 -4.11 -16.79 -15.49
N SER A 246 -4.75 -16.93 -14.36
CA SER A 246 -6.21 -16.93 -14.20
C SER A 246 -6.60 -16.36 -12.84
N LYS A 247 -7.88 -16.03 -12.66
CA LYS A 247 -8.41 -15.73 -11.32
C LYS A 247 -8.27 -16.98 -10.44
N ALA A 248 -7.91 -16.77 -9.19
CA ALA A 248 -7.79 -17.80 -8.18
C ALA A 248 -8.70 -17.50 -6.98
N MET A 249 -8.70 -18.41 -6.00
CA MET A 249 -9.45 -18.20 -4.76
C MET A 249 -8.84 -17.06 -3.92
N PRO A 250 -9.65 -16.37 -3.09
CA PRO A 250 -9.15 -15.39 -2.14
C PRO A 250 -8.23 -16.05 -1.10
N MET A 251 -7.24 -15.31 -0.57
CA MET A 251 -6.31 -15.81 0.46
C MET A 251 -6.99 -16.27 1.77
N ARG A 252 -8.26 -15.94 1.96
CA ARG A 252 -9.07 -16.45 3.09
C ARG A 252 -9.64 -17.85 2.87
N SER A 253 -9.58 -18.35 1.63
CA SER A 253 -10.02 -19.71 1.32
C SER A 253 -9.12 -20.74 2.00
N PRO A 254 -9.68 -21.87 2.51
CA PRO A 254 -8.88 -22.98 3.02
C PRO A 254 -7.92 -23.57 1.96
N GLU A 255 -8.25 -23.46 0.69
CA GLU A 255 -7.47 -23.97 -0.44
C GLU A 255 -6.32 -23.02 -0.86
N ALA A 256 -6.27 -21.78 -0.32
CA ALA A 256 -5.29 -20.79 -0.74
C ALA A 256 -3.84 -21.25 -0.49
N TYR A 257 -3.54 -21.77 0.70
CA TYR A 257 -2.19 -22.27 1.00
C TYR A 257 -1.81 -23.52 0.17
N PRO A 258 -2.65 -24.54 0.01
CA PRO A 258 -2.40 -25.61 -0.96
C PRO A 258 -2.15 -25.09 -2.37
N ALA A 259 -2.93 -24.12 -2.85
CA ALA A 259 -2.75 -23.52 -4.17
C ALA A 259 -1.40 -22.80 -4.32
N VAL A 260 -0.94 -22.07 -3.29
CA VAL A 260 0.39 -21.45 -3.28
C VAL A 260 1.49 -22.49 -3.43
N ILE A 261 1.41 -23.63 -2.72
CA ILE A 261 2.40 -24.71 -2.81
C ILE A 261 2.41 -25.33 -4.21
N VAL A 262 1.24 -25.55 -4.80
CA VAL A 262 1.13 -26.08 -6.17
C VAL A 262 1.71 -25.10 -7.18
N ASN A 263 1.41 -23.80 -7.02
CA ASN A 263 1.93 -22.75 -7.90
C ASN A 263 3.46 -22.60 -7.78
N ASP A 264 4.01 -22.76 -6.57
CA ASP A 264 5.46 -22.77 -6.36
C ASP A 264 6.13 -23.93 -7.11
N LYS A 265 5.57 -25.14 -7.02
CA LYS A 265 6.07 -26.29 -7.77
C LYS A 265 5.90 -26.12 -9.30
N LEU A 266 4.87 -25.40 -9.73
CA LEU A 266 4.62 -25.15 -11.16
C LEU A 266 5.66 -24.18 -11.75
N GLY A 267 5.94 -23.03 -11.12
CA GLY A 267 6.68 -21.97 -11.80
C GLY A 267 7.58 -21.05 -10.97
N ALA A 268 7.69 -21.20 -9.65
CA ALA A 268 8.34 -20.18 -8.81
C ALA A 268 9.88 -20.28 -8.70
N SER A 269 10.50 -21.40 -9.10
CA SER A 269 11.94 -21.62 -8.87
C SER A 269 12.62 -22.37 -10.01
N SER A 270 13.96 -22.44 -9.95
CA SER A 270 14.77 -23.23 -10.88
C SER A 270 14.51 -24.74 -10.84
N GLY A 271 13.87 -25.25 -9.79
CA GLY A 271 13.39 -26.64 -9.68
C GLY A 271 11.89 -26.80 -9.98
N SER A 272 11.26 -25.81 -10.60
CA SER A 272 9.86 -25.87 -10.98
C SER A 272 9.67 -26.58 -12.33
N LEU A 273 8.47 -27.14 -12.53
CA LEU A 273 8.14 -27.88 -13.76
C LEU A 273 8.28 -26.99 -15.02
N LEU A 274 7.83 -25.75 -14.97
CA LEU A 274 7.95 -24.84 -16.12
C LEU A 274 9.41 -24.51 -16.42
N PHE A 275 10.24 -24.32 -15.41
CA PHE A 275 11.66 -24.06 -15.62
C PHE A 275 12.37 -25.25 -16.26
N GLU A 276 12.12 -26.47 -15.78
CA GLU A 276 12.71 -27.71 -16.33
C GLU A 276 12.30 -28.00 -17.79
N ILE A 277 11.06 -27.63 -18.16
CA ILE A 277 10.50 -27.90 -19.49
C ILE A 277 10.90 -26.82 -20.50
N LEU A 278 10.94 -25.54 -20.08
CA LEU A 278 11.14 -24.40 -20.97
C LEU A 278 12.63 -24.00 -21.13
N ARG A 279 13.51 -24.51 -20.29
CA ARG A 279 14.93 -24.21 -20.27
C ARG A 279 15.77 -25.47 -20.32
#